data_7ebf41402f9976407e6bdd5e86339d13
#
_entry.id   7ebf41402f9976407e6bdd5e86339d13
#
_cell.length_a   1.000
_cell.length_b   1.000
_cell.length_c   1.000
_cell.angle_alpha   90.00
_cell.angle_beta   90.00
_cell.angle_gamma   90.00
#
_symmetry.space_group_name_H-M   'P 1'
#
loop_
_entity.id
_entity.type
_entity.pdbx_description
1 polymer ?
#
loop_
_entity_poly.entity_id
_entity_poly.type
_entity_poly.pdbx_seq_one_letter_code
_entity_poly.pdbx_strand_id
1 'polypeptide(L)'
;TTVEELKKQVGNDRVILGLSGGVDSTVCAMLLKKAIGNQLTCIFVDHGMLRKNEFNNVMEAYSGLGLNVIGASEKFFKVLEGITDPEQKRKIIGRDFVEVFNTEAKKITDAKWLAQGTIYPDRIESLSITGMTIKSHHNVGGLPKEMHLQLCEPLQWLFKDEVRRVGYELGIPASLIERHPFPGPGLAVRILGDITPERVKILQDADDIYIETMKKWVCEDGEVLYNKVWQAGTVLLTTVRSVGVMGDERTYEHPVALRAVTSTDAMTADWAHLPYEFLAKV
;
A
#
# COMPACT_ATOMS: atom_id res chain seq x y z
N THR A 1 -26.62 1.56 -12.50
CA THR A 1 -25.20 1.19 -12.38
C THR A 1 -24.59 1.91 -11.18
N THR A 2 -23.51 1.38 -10.62
CA THR A 2 -22.83 1.94 -9.41
C THR A 2 -22.50 3.43 -9.55
N VAL A 3 -22.16 3.92 -10.74
CA VAL A 3 -21.90 5.36 -11.00
C VAL A 3 -23.15 6.20 -10.75
N GLU A 4 -24.31 5.78 -11.24
CA GLU A 4 -25.58 6.51 -11.04
C GLU A 4 -26.05 6.47 -9.57
N GLU A 5 -25.82 5.37 -8.91
CA GLU A 5 -26.11 5.22 -7.47
C GLU A 5 -25.25 6.14 -6.64
N LEU A 6 -23.94 6.23 -6.94
CA LEU A 6 -23.01 7.15 -6.27
C LEU A 6 -23.38 8.61 -6.50
N LYS A 7 -23.75 9.00 -7.74
CA LYS A 7 -24.25 10.37 -8.02
C LYS A 7 -25.47 10.71 -7.19
N LYS A 8 -26.41 9.78 -7.09
CA LYS A 8 -27.63 9.97 -6.30
C LYS A 8 -27.34 10.03 -4.81
N GLN A 9 -26.43 9.18 -4.31
CA GLN A 9 -26.05 9.11 -2.90
C GLN A 9 -25.36 10.38 -2.44
N VAL A 10 -24.36 10.84 -3.21
CA VAL A 10 -23.50 11.98 -2.86
C VAL A 10 -24.18 13.32 -3.18
N GLY A 11 -24.99 13.38 -4.23
CA GLY A 11 -25.61 14.63 -4.68
C GLY A 11 -24.55 15.69 -5.04
N ASN A 12 -24.66 16.87 -4.42
CA ASN A 12 -23.74 17.99 -4.61
C ASN A 12 -22.66 18.09 -3.52
N ASP A 13 -22.58 17.13 -2.62
CA ASP A 13 -21.66 17.17 -1.50
C ASP A 13 -20.22 16.85 -1.92
N ARG A 14 -19.26 17.28 -1.10
CA ARG A 14 -17.85 16.94 -1.27
C ARG A 14 -17.51 15.63 -0.57
N VAL A 15 -16.70 14.81 -1.23
CA VAL A 15 -16.19 13.53 -0.74
C VAL A 15 -14.69 13.63 -0.51
N ILE A 16 -14.21 13.12 0.61
CA ILE A 16 -12.78 12.93 0.91
C ILE A 16 -12.44 11.45 0.78
N LEU A 17 -11.31 11.14 0.20
CA LEU A 17 -10.77 9.78 0.09
C LEU A 17 -9.29 9.77 0.47
N GLY A 18 -8.91 8.89 1.40
CA GLY A 18 -7.50 8.57 1.65
C GLY A 18 -6.97 7.58 0.60
N LEU A 19 -5.94 7.97 -0.14
CA LEU A 19 -5.25 7.11 -1.09
C LEU A 19 -4.08 6.40 -0.41
N SER A 20 -4.11 5.07 -0.41
CA SER A 20 -3.01 4.23 0.10
C SER A 20 -2.01 3.81 -0.99
N GLY A 21 -2.29 4.12 -2.27
CA GLY A 21 -1.58 3.57 -3.41
C GLY A 21 -1.92 2.10 -3.74
N GLY A 22 -2.79 1.46 -2.96
CA GLY A 22 -3.28 0.11 -3.22
C GLY A 22 -4.38 0.07 -4.29
N VAL A 23 -4.61 -1.12 -4.87
CA VAL A 23 -5.60 -1.32 -5.95
C VAL A 23 -6.99 -0.85 -5.55
N ASP A 24 -7.46 -1.19 -4.34
CA ASP A 24 -8.82 -0.89 -3.91
C ASP A 24 -9.07 0.62 -3.77
N SER A 25 -8.16 1.34 -3.14
CA SER A 25 -8.25 2.80 -3.03
C SER A 25 -8.13 3.48 -4.40
N THR A 26 -7.33 2.92 -5.32
CA THR A 26 -7.20 3.41 -6.70
C THR A 26 -8.51 3.25 -7.47
N VAL A 27 -9.09 2.05 -7.45
CA VAL A 27 -10.36 1.77 -8.14
C VAL A 27 -11.49 2.61 -7.54
N CYS A 28 -11.53 2.74 -6.21
CA CYS A 28 -12.47 3.60 -5.51
C CYS A 28 -12.36 5.06 -5.97
N ALA A 29 -11.14 5.61 -6.04
CA ALA A 29 -10.88 6.98 -6.49
C ALA A 29 -11.35 7.21 -7.93
N MET A 30 -10.99 6.31 -8.85
CA MET A 30 -11.34 6.44 -10.26
C MET A 30 -12.85 6.29 -10.49
N LEU A 31 -13.51 5.38 -9.76
CA LEU A 31 -14.95 5.22 -9.81
C LEU A 31 -15.68 6.47 -9.32
N LEU A 32 -15.26 7.02 -8.18
CA LEU A 32 -15.80 8.28 -7.64
C LEU A 32 -15.51 9.46 -8.58
N LYS A 33 -14.30 9.55 -9.13
CA LYS A 33 -13.98 10.61 -10.12
C LYS A 33 -14.92 10.56 -11.32
N LYS A 34 -15.23 9.37 -11.83
CA LYS A 34 -16.19 9.16 -12.92
C LYS A 34 -17.61 9.55 -12.51
N ALA A 35 -18.00 9.31 -11.26
CA ALA A 35 -19.34 9.60 -10.75
C ALA A 35 -19.55 11.08 -10.41
N ILE A 36 -18.64 11.69 -9.65
CA ILE A 36 -18.85 13.00 -9.02
C ILE A 36 -17.80 14.06 -9.41
N GLY A 37 -16.82 13.71 -10.24
CA GLY A 37 -15.86 14.66 -10.79
C GLY A 37 -15.06 15.43 -9.74
N ASN A 38 -15.18 16.77 -9.77
CA ASN A 38 -14.41 17.67 -8.89
C ASN A 38 -14.92 17.75 -7.44
N GLN A 39 -16.03 17.07 -7.11
CA GLN A 39 -16.49 16.93 -5.73
C GLN A 39 -15.60 15.98 -4.92
N LEU A 40 -14.78 15.15 -5.58
CA LEU A 40 -13.80 14.27 -4.95
C LEU A 40 -12.52 15.02 -4.62
N THR A 41 -12.08 14.92 -3.36
CA THR A 41 -10.76 15.34 -2.90
C THR A 41 -10.02 14.13 -2.35
N CYS A 42 -8.90 13.78 -2.95
CA CYS A 42 -8.05 12.68 -2.51
C CYS A 42 -6.89 13.21 -1.65
N ILE A 43 -6.58 12.52 -0.56
CA ILE A 43 -5.43 12.82 0.31
C ILE A 43 -4.47 11.64 0.24
N PHE A 44 -3.22 11.91 -0.13
CA PHE A 44 -2.12 10.95 -0.14
C PHE A 44 -1.06 11.38 0.87
N VAL A 45 -0.74 10.49 1.81
CA VAL A 45 0.29 10.73 2.82
C VAL A 45 1.56 9.99 2.44
N ASP A 46 2.63 10.73 2.17
CA ASP A 46 3.96 10.17 1.99
C ASP A 46 4.66 10.07 3.35
N HIS A 47 4.75 8.87 3.88
CA HIS A 47 5.42 8.57 5.14
C HIS A 47 6.92 8.29 4.98
N GLY A 48 7.48 8.39 3.76
CA GLY A 48 8.90 8.20 3.49
C GLY A 48 9.37 6.74 3.41
N MET A 49 8.47 5.75 3.57
CA MET A 49 8.82 4.31 3.56
C MET A 49 8.14 3.56 2.43
N LEU A 50 7.80 4.26 1.36
CA LEU A 50 7.31 3.68 0.11
C LEU A 50 8.43 2.97 -0.64
N ARG A 51 8.06 2.10 -1.59
CA ARG A 51 9.02 1.52 -2.54
C ARG A 51 9.68 2.61 -3.39
N LYS A 52 10.83 2.30 -3.96
CA LYS A 52 11.51 3.18 -4.91
C LYS A 52 10.57 3.56 -6.05
N ASN A 53 10.58 4.85 -6.40
CA ASN A 53 9.72 5.45 -7.43
C ASN A 53 8.20 5.35 -7.20
N GLU A 54 7.73 4.72 -6.13
CA GLU A 54 6.30 4.55 -5.89
C GLU A 54 5.56 5.89 -5.73
N PHE A 55 6.18 6.84 -5.06
CA PHE A 55 5.63 8.19 -4.94
C PHE A 55 5.39 8.82 -6.33
N ASN A 56 6.40 8.80 -7.20
CA ASN A 56 6.30 9.36 -8.55
C ASN A 56 5.25 8.63 -9.39
N ASN A 57 5.20 7.32 -9.30
CA ASN A 57 4.21 6.50 -10.01
C ASN A 57 2.78 6.82 -9.55
N VAL A 58 2.57 7.05 -8.26
CA VAL A 58 1.28 7.49 -7.69
C VAL A 58 0.92 8.87 -8.22
N MET A 59 1.85 9.83 -8.21
CA MET A 59 1.62 11.19 -8.70
C MET A 59 1.24 11.21 -10.18
N GLU A 60 1.91 10.41 -11.01
CA GLU A 60 1.61 10.29 -12.43
C GLU A 60 0.23 9.65 -12.66
N ALA A 61 -0.04 8.54 -11.98
CA ALA A 61 -1.30 7.80 -12.12
C ALA A 61 -2.52 8.62 -11.72
N TYR A 62 -2.38 9.52 -10.75
CA TYR A 62 -3.47 10.33 -10.23
C TYR A 62 -3.44 11.79 -10.66
N SER A 63 -2.68 12.12 -11.71
CA SER A 63 -2.56 13.50 -12.21
C SER A 63 -3.88 14.16 -12.57
N GLY A 64 -4.93 13.38 -12.89
CA GLY A 64 -6.29 13.88 -13.18
C GLY A 64 -7.22 14.00 -11.97
N LEU A 65 -6.76 13.62 -10.77
CA LEU A 65 -7.53 13.70 -9.54
C LEU A 65 -7.21 14.98 -8.77
N GLY A 66 -8.19 15.49 -8.01
CA GLY A 66 -7.93 16.54 -7.01
C GLY A 66 -7.12 15.94 -5.85
N LEU A 67 -5.79 15.86 -6.01
CA LEU A 67 -4.90 15.18 -5.09
C LEU A 67 -4.16 16.16 -4.18
N ASN A 68 -4.39 16.04 -2.86
CA ASN A 68 -3.60 16.70 -1.84
C ASN A 68 -2.51 15.75 -1.37
N VAL A 69 -1.26 16.10 -1.59
CA VAL A 69 -0.09 15.31 -1.18
C VAL A 69 0.50 15.90 0.08
N ILE A 70 0.66 15.06 1.09
CA ILE A 70 1.21 15.45 2.39
C ILE A 70 2.56 14.76 2.57
N GLY A 71 3.63 15.51 2.48
CA GLY A 71 4.98 15.05 2.84
C GLY A 71 5.12 15.00 4.36
N ALA A 72 5.13 13.79 4.92
CA ALA A 72 5.18 13.57 6.36
C ALA A 72 6.39 12.71 6.78
N SER A 73 7.33 12.46 5.89
CA SER A 73 8.46 11.55 6.10
C SER A 73 9.27 11.90 7.36
N GLU A 74 9.59 13.16 7.59
CA GLU A 74 10.34 13.61 8.79
C GLU A 74 9.60 13.26 10.08
N LYS A 75 8.29 13.49 10.14
CA LYS A 75 7.45 13.13 11.28
C LYS A 75 7.52 11.62 11.55
N PHE A 76 7.35 10.80 10.52
CA PHE A 76 7.36 9.35 10.66
C PHE A 76 8.72 8.82 11.08
N PHE A 77 9.82 9.30 10.51
CA PHE A 77 11.15 8.90 10.94
C PHE A 77 11.42 9.26 12.40
N LYS A 78 10.99 10.44 12.83
CA LYS A 78 11.15 10.89 14.22
C LYS A 78 10.39 10.02 15.22
N VAL A 79 9.14 9.67 14.95
CA VAL A 79 8.33 8.84 15.88
C VAL A 79 8.74 7.36 15.87
N LEU A 80 9.48 6.92 14.86
CA LEU A 80 9.99 5.55 14.73
C LEU A 80 11.44 5.40 15.23
N GLU A 81 12.08 6.49 15.65
CA GLU A 81 13.44 6.44 16.16
C GLU A 81 13.56 5.45 17.33
N GLY A 82 14.50 4.50 17.22
CA GLY A 82 14.74 3.46 18.22
C GLY A 82 13.68 2.38 18.32
N ILE A 83 12.62 2.41 17.52
CA ILE A 83 11.57 1.38 17.50
C ILE A 83 12.01 0.22 16.61
N THR A 84 12.22 -0.95 17.21
CA THR A 84 12.67 -2.16 16.51
C THR A 84 11.59 -3.21 16.33
N ASP A 85 10.64 -3.30 17.25
CA ASP A 85 9.55 -4.26 17.21
C ASP A 85 8.59 -4.00 16.04
N PRO A 86 8.32 -5.00 15.17
CA PRO A 86 7.48 -4.80 13.99
C PRO A 86 6.03 -4.42 14.31
N GLU A 87 5.48 -4.91 15.40
CA GLU A 87 4.10 -4.62 15.79
C GLU A 87 3.98 -3.20 16.35
N GLN A 88 4.97 -2.75 17.12
CA GLN A 88 5.04 -1.35 17.56
C GLN A 88 5.18 -0.39 16.37
N LYS A 89 6.06 -0.70 15.40
CA LYS A 89 6.16 0.07 14.15
C LYS A 89 4.82 0.22 13.46
N ARG A 90 4.11 -0.90 13.30
CA ARG A 90 2.79 -0.93 12.66
C ARG A 90 1.77 -0.07 13.37
N LYS A 91 1.71 -0.14 14.71
CA LYS A 91 0.79 0.66 15.54
C LYS A 91 1.11 2.14 15.47
N ILE A 92 2.39 2.52 15.55
CA ILE A 92 2.83 3.91 15.47
C ILE A 92 2.49 4.49 14.10
N ILE A 93 2.87 3.80 13.02
CA ILE A 93 2.61 4.27 11.66
C ILE A 93 1.11 4.40 11.42
N GLY A 94 0.31 3.44 11.83
CA GLY A 94 -1.15 3.50 11.70
C GLY A 94 -1.77 4.68 12.44
N ARG A 95 -1.37 4.92 13.69
CA ARG A 95 -1.83 6.05 14.50
C ARG A 95 -1.46 7.39 13.86
N ASP A 96 -0.19 7.56 13.51
CA ASP A 96 0.30 8.83 12.97
C ASP A 96 -0.23 9.10 11.56
N PHE A 97 -0.47 8.05 10.76
CA PHE A 97 -1.15 8.18 9.48
C PHE A 97 -2.56 8.76 9.65
N VAL A 98 -3.34 8.22 10.59
CA VAL A 98 -4.69 8.71 10.90
C VAL A 98 -4.64 10.16 11.39
N GLU A 99 -3.66 10.52 12.22
CA GLU A 99 -3.49 11.89 12.71
C GLU A 99 -3.20 12.88 11.58
N VAL A 100 -2.25 12.54 10.69
CA VAL A 100 -1.91 13.37 9.52
C VAL A 100 -3.12 13.52 8.60
N PHE A 101 -3.77 12.40 8.29
CA PHE A 101 -4.97 12.39 7.46
C PHE A 101 -6.08 13.28 8.04
N ASN A 102 -6.37 13.14 9.34
CA ASN A 102 -7.39 13.93 10.02
C ASN A 102 -7.06 15.43 10.01
N THR A 103 -5.80 15.78 10.19
CA THR A 103 -5.34 17.17 10.15
C THR A 103 -5.62 17.80 8.78
N GLU A 104 -5.37 17.06 7.72
CA GLU A 104 -5.64 17.53 6.35
C GLU A 104 -7.14 17.52 6.02
N ALA A 105 -7.86 16.48 6.41
CA ALA A 105 -9.29 16.37 6.19
C ALA A 105 -10.08 17.53 6.85
N LYS A 106 -9.67 17.97 8.04
CA LYS A 106 -10.29 19.11 8.74
C LYS A 106 -10.19 20.44 7.99
N LYS A 107 -9.20 20.58 7.10
CA LYS A 107 -9.06 21.79 6.26
C LYS A 107 -10.13 21.85 5.15
N ILE A 108 -10.77 20.72 4.86
CA ILE A 108 -11.80 20.59 3.82
C ILE A 108 -13.18 20.70 4.51
N THR A 109 -13.56 21.93 4.82
CA THR A 109 -14.72 22.26 5.70
C THR A 109 -16.08 21.96 5.07
N ASP A 110 -16.16 21.83 3.74
CA ASP A 110 -17.38 21.54 2.98
C ASP A 110 -17.56 20.03 2.69
N ALA A 111 -16.68 19.18 3.20
CA ALA A 111 -16.82 17.75 3.05
C ALA A 111 -17.96 17.18 3.92
N LYS A 112 -18.74 16.26 3.33
CA LYS A 112 -19.84 15.55 3.99
C LYS A 112 -19.62 14.03 4.00
N TRP A 113 -18.78 13.52 3.13
CA TRP A 113 -18.56 12.10 2.93
C TRP A 113 -17.09 11.71 3.06
N LEU A 114 -16.84 10.59 3.73
CA LEU A 114 -15.58 9.88 3.69
C LEU A 114 -15.74 8.63 2.84
N ALA A 115 -14.99 8.54 1.76
CA ALA A 115 -14.94 7.34 0.96
C ALA A 115 -13.88 6.37 1.46
N GLN A 116 -14.17 5.08 1.40
CA GLN A 116 -13.26 4.00 1.73
C GLN A 116 -13.31 2.91 0.65
N GLY A 117 -12.14 2.34 0.35
CA GLY A 117 -12.00 1.22 -0.57
C GLY A 117 -12.27 -0.14 0.07
N THR A 118 -13.19 -0.21 1.04
CA THR A 118 -13.63 -1.45 1.68
C THR A 118 -14.19 -2.41 0.66
N ILE A 119 -13.76 -3.67 0.68
CA ILE A 119 -14.26 -4.74 -0.17
C ILE A 119 -15.03 -5.78 0.64
N TYR A 120 -15.73 -6.71 -0.03
CA TYR A 120 -16.61 -7.66 0.64
C TYR A 120 -15.89 -8.56 1.67
N PRO A 121 -14.69 -9.11 1.40
CA PRO A 121 -13.93 -9.84 2.42
C PRO A 121 -13.63 -9.04 3.69
N ASP A 122 -13.32 -7.74 3.58
CA ASP A 122 -13.05 -6.88 4.75
C ASP A 122 -14.29 -6.77 5.65
N ARG A 123 -15.49 -6.76 5.07
CA ARG A 123 -16.75 -6.75 5.82
C ARG A 123 -17.00 -8.05 6.57
N ILE A 124 -16.74 -9.18 5.94
CA ILE A 124 -16.91 -10.50 6.58
C ILE A 124 -15.93 -10.65 7.74
N GLU A 125 -14.67 -10.27 7.56
CA GLU A 125 -13.66 -10.32 8.61
C GLU A 125 -13.99 -9.41 9.80
N SER A 126 -14.58 -8.22 9.55
CA SER A 126 -15.01 -7.31 10.61
C SER A 126 -16.22 -7.81 11.40
N LEU A 127 -17.02 -8.70 10.81
CA LEU A 127 -18.20 -9.32 11.43
C LEU A 127 -17.88 -10.66 12.13
N SER A 128 -16.63 -11.13 12.08
CA SER A 128 -16.26 -12.41 12.68
C SER A 128 -16.55 -12.44 14.19
N ILE A 129 -17.17 -13.53 14.63
CA ILE A 129 -17.82 -13.77 15.92
C ILE A 129 -16.87 -13.66 17.13
N THR A 130 -15.57 -13.55 16.92
CA THR A 130 -14.57 -13.55 18.01
C THR A 130 -14.21 -12.18 18.55
N GLY A 131 -14.79 -11.08 18.03
CA GLY A 131 -14.56 -9.72 18.56
C GLY A 131 -13.11 -9.21 18.44
N MET A 132 -12.21 -10.02 17.90
CA MET A 132 -10.86 -9.59 17.56
C MET A 132 -10.88 -8.99 16.16
N THR A 133 -10.78 -7.67 16.09
CA THR A 133 -10.59 -6.94 14.84
C THR A 133 -9.24 -7.30 14.25
N ILE A 134 -9.18 -8.28 13.37
CA ILE A 134 -7.93 -8.77 12.75
C ILE A 134 -7.34 -7.71 11.80
N LYS A 135 -8.17 -6.79 11.30
CA LYS A 135 -7.73 -5.66 10.44
C LYS A 135 -8.19 -4.32 10.99
N SER A 136 -7.45 -3.78 11.94
CA SER A 136 -7.60 -2.37 12.37
C SER A 136 -7.07 -1.35 11.34
N HIS A 137 -6.54 -1.82 10.20
CA HIS A 137 -5.78 -0.98 9.26
C HIS A 137 -6.61 -0.36 8.13
N HIS A 138 -7.83 -0.87 7.89
CA HIS A 138 -8.75 -0.33 6.88
C HIS A 138 -9.81 0.59 7.47
N ASN A 139 -9.99 0.56 8.78
CA ASN A 139 -10.87 1.49 9.45
C ASN A 139 -10.10 2.77 9.77
N VAL A 140 -10.35 3.83 9.02
CA VAL A 140 -10.13 5.20 9.46
C VAL A 140 -11.16 5.50 10.58
N GLY A 141 -11.31 4.54 11.50
CA GLY A 141 -12.20 4.65 12.68
C GLY A 141 -11.70 5.64 13.73
N GLY A 142 -10.63 6.38 13.40
CA GLY A 142 -10.11 7.48 14.17
C GLY A 142 -10.46 8.86 13.64
N LEU A 143 -11.37 8.99 12.66
CA LEU A 143 -11.86 10.32 12.29
C LEU A 143 -12.50 10.98 13.51
N PRO A 144 -12.18 12.26 13.76
CA PRO A 144 -12.82 12.99 14.83
C PRO A 144 -14.33 12.93 14.65
N LYS A 145 -15.05 12.49 15.68
CA LYS A 145 -16.52 12.47 15.71
C LYS A 145 -17.13 13.84 15.36
N GLU A 146 -16.32 14.87 15.54
CA GLU A 146 -16.64 16.27 15.25
C GLU A 146 -16.83 16.56 13.74
N MET A 147 -16.28 15.74 12.83
CA MET A 147 -16.42 15.98 11.39
C MET A 147 -17.76 15.52 10.81
N HIS A 148 -18.51 14.69 11.53
CA HIS A 148 -19.82 14.17 11.13
C HIS A 148 -19.92 13.67 9.68
N LEU A 149 -18.81 13.08 9.15
CA LEU A 149 -18.76 12.56 7.79
C LEU A 149 -19.59 11.28 7.67
N GLN A 150 -20.38 11.20 6.60
CA GLN A 150 -21.04 9.95 6.22
C GLN A 150 -20.05 9.04 5.48
N LEU A 151 -20.24 7.74 5.62
CA LEU A 151 -19.38 6.75 4.97
C LEU A 151 -19.89 6.43 3.57
N CYS A 152 -18.97 6.43 2.59
CA CYS A 152 -19.20 6.03 1.21
C CYS A 152 -18.27 4.88 0.85
N GLU A 153 -18.80 3.69 0.61
CA GLU A 153 -18.04 2.46 0.34
C GLU A 153 -18.44 1.84 -1.01
N PRO A 154 -17.94 2.38 -2.12
CA PRO A 154 -18.39 1.98 -3.45
C PRO A 154 -18.12 0.52 -3.81
N LEU A 155 -17.12 -0.11 -3.16
CA LEU A 155 -16.62 -1.45 -3.47
C LEU A 155 -17.08 -2.52 -2.47
N GLN A 156 -17.89 -2.17 -1.48
CA GLN A 156 -18.20 -3.00 -0.30
C GLN A 156 -18.85 -4.37 -0.61
N TRP A 157 -19.35 -4.57 -1.81
CA TRP A 157 -20.00 -5.82 -2.24
C TRP A 157 -19.18 -6.60 -3.26
N LEU A 158 -17.96 -6.14 -3.57
CA LEU A 158 -17.10 -6.75 -4.58
C LEU A 158 -15.99 -7.59 -3.93
N PHE A 159 -15.67 -8.70 -4.56
CA PHE A 159 -14.46 -9.45 -4.28
C PHE A 159 -13.25 -8.83 -4.98
N LYS A 160 -12.05 -9.22 -4.60
CA LYS A 160 -10.79 -8.63 -5.11
C LYS A 160 -10.63 -8.74 -6.62
N ASP A 161 -11.02 -9.87 -7.19
CA ASP A 161 -10.99 -10.10 -8.63
C ASP A 161 -12.01 -9.23 -9.39
N GLU A 162 -13.17 -8.98 -8.78
CA GLU A 162 -14.18 -8.07 -9.33
C GLU A 162 -13.72 -6.62 -9.28
N VAL A 163 -13.06 -6.21 -8.20
CA VAL A 163 -12.44 -4.86 -8.10
C VAL A 163 -11.41 -4.66 -9.21
N ARG A 164 -10.56 -5.67 -9.48
CA ARG A 164 -9.61 -5.60 -10.59
C ARG A 164 -10.30 -5.46 -11.95
N ARG A 165 -11.37 -6.23 -12.20
CA ARG A 165 -12.18 -6.10 -13.44
C ARG A 165 -12.75 -4.70 -13.59
N VAL A 166 -13.33 -4.14 -12.53
CA VAL A 166 -13.80 -2.74 -12.53
C VAL A 166 -12.66 -1.78 -12.84
N GLY A 167 -11.47 -2.02 -12.29
CA GLY A 167 -10.27 -1.23 -12.58
C GLY A 167 -9.91 -1.22 -14.07
N TYR A 168 -9.92 -2.37 -14.73
CA TYR A 168 -9.71 -2.47 -16.19
C TYR A 168 -10.78 -1.74 -16.99
N GLU A 169 -12.05 -1.88 -16.62
CA GLU A 169 -13.18 -1.16 -17.24
C GLU A 169 -13.08 0.37 -17.09
N LEU A 170 -12.45 0.85 -16.02
CA LEU A 170 -12.17 2.26 -15.78
C LEU A 170 -10.93 2.77 -16.53
N GLY A 171 -10.20 1.90 -17.23
CA GLY A 171 -8.99 2.24 -17.97
C GLY A 171 -7.76 2.43 -17.08
N ILE A 172 -7.75 1.87 -15.86
CA ILE A 172 -6.58 1.91 -14.97
C ILE A 172 -5.49 1.02 -15.57
N PRO A 173 -4.24 1.49 -15.64
CA PRO A 173 -3.13 0.70 -16.16
C PRO A 173 -2.96 -0.64 -15.41
N ALA A 174 -2.66 -1.71 -16.15
CA ALA A 174 -2.42 -3.05 -15.59
C ALA A 174 -1.32 -3.03 -14.50
N SER A 175 -0.29 -2.21 -14.66
CA SER A 175 0.79 -2.05 -13.68
C SER A 175 0.32 -1.59 -12.29
N LEU A 176 -0.83 -0.94 -12.21
CA LEU A 176 -1.45 -0.55 -10.93
C LEU A 176 -2.43 -1.61 -10.42
N ILE A 177 -3.15 -2.30 -11.33
CA ILE A 177 -4.15 -3.30 -10.96
C ILE A 177 -3.49 -4.62 -10.53
N GLU A 178 -2.41 -5.01 -11.19
CA GLU A 178 -1.71 -6.29 -10.98
C GLU A 178 -0.58 -6.21 -9.94
N ARG A 179 -0.50 -5.11 -9.20
CA ARG A 179 0.51 -4.95 -8.14
C ARG A 179 0.38 -6.03 -7.08
N HIS A 180 1.55 -6.54 -6.65
CA HIS A 180 1.61 -7.37 -5.46
C HIS A 180 1.08 -6.62 -4.24
N PRO A 181 0.44 -7.30 -3.28
CA PRO A 181 0.06 -6.70 -2.01
C PRO A 181 1.28 -6.08 -1.33
N PHE A 182 1.13 -4.84 -0.87
CA PHE A 182 2.16 -4.12 -0.15
C PHE A 182 1.59 -3.61 1.17
N PRO A 183 2.27 -3.83 2.31
CA PRO A 183 1.73 -3.46 3.61
C PRO A 183 1.60 -1.95 3.78
N GLY A 184 0.57 -1.50 4.48
CA GLY A 184 0.36 -0.08 4.78
C GLY A 184 1.55 0.62 5.44
N PRO A 185 2.27 -0.01 6.40
CA PRO A 185 3.51 0.53 6.97
C PRO A 185 4.68 0.63 5.99
N GLY A 186 4.53 0.19 4.75
CA GLY A 186 5.56 0.24 3.74
C GLY A 186 6.76 -0.64 4.08
N LEU A 187 7.94 -0.14 3.75
CA LEU A 187 9.21 -0.84 4.01
C LEU A 187 9.59 -0.90 5.50
N ALA A 188 8.92 -0.14 6.37
CA ALA A 188 9.23 -0.10 7.80
C ALA A 188 9.21 -1.49 8.47
N VAL A 189 8.24 -2.34 8.10
CA VAL A 189 8.11 -3.71 8.64
C VAL A 189 9.03 -4.71 7.97
N ARG A 190 9.78 -4.29 6.95
CA ARG A 190 10.78 -5.09 6.24
C ARG A 190 12.23 -4.67 6.60
N ILE A 191 12.39 -3.77 7.56
CA ILE A 191 13.67 -3.46 8.19
C ILE A 191 13.66 -4.08 9.58
N LEU A 192 14.46 -5.12 9.81
CA LEU A 192 14.62 -5.74 11.11
C LEU A 192 15.65 -4.94 11.93
N GLY A 193 15.16 -4.11 12.83
CA GLY A 193 15.92 -3.13 13.58
C GLY A 193 15.25 -1.77 13.55
N ASP A 194 15.93 -0.72 14.00
CA ASP A 194 15.45 0.65 13.92
C ASP A 194 15.45 1.18 12.47
N ILE A 195 14.61 2.15 12.21
CA ILE A 195 14.40 2.72 10.89
C ILE A 195 15.19 4.03 10.76
N THR A 196 15.98 4.12 9.69
CA THR A 196 16.66 5.36 9.31
C THR A 196 16.42 5.64 7.81
N PRO A 197 16.49 6.90 7.36
CA PRO A 197 16.40 7.23 5.94
C PRO A 197 17.39 6.44 5.08
N GLU A 198 18.62 6.25 5.57
CA GLU A 198 19.66 5.47 4.90
C GLU A 198 19.26 4.00 4.73
N ARG A 199 18.77 3.35 5.78
CA ARG A 199 18.32 1.96 5.75
C ARG A 199 17.12 1.77 4.81
N VAL A 200 16.20 2.73 4.81
CA VAL A 200 15.08 2.73 3.86
C VAL A 200 15.60 2.84 2.43
N LYS A 201 16.57 3.70 2.17
CA LYS A 201 17.19 3.83 0.84
C LYS A 201 17.87 2.55 0.37
N ILE A 202 18.64 1.90 1.23
CA ILE A 202 19.28 0.61 0.94
C ILE A 202 18.21 -0.44 0.59
N LEU A 203 17.17 -0.52 1.40
CA LEU A 203 16.09 -1.50 1.15
C LEU A 203 15.29 -1.17 -0.12
N GLN A 204 15.06 0.11 -0.40
CA GLN A 204 14.43 0.55 -1.66
C GLN A 204 15.22 0.07 -2.87
N ASP A 205 16.54 0.23 -2.86
CA ASP A 205 17.39 -0.15 -3.99
C ASP A 205 17.45 -1.68 -4.13
N ALA A 206 17.58 -2.43 -3.04
CA ALA A 206 17.56 -3.88 -3.07
C ALA A 206 16.21 -4.45 -3.54
N ASP A 207 15.10 -3.89 -3.05
CA ASP A 207 13.75 -4.29 -3.43
C ASP A 207 13.47 -4.00 -4.91
N ASP A 208 13.93 -2.86 -5.41
CA ASP A 208 13.81 -2.46 -6.81
C ASP A 208 14.54 -3.42 -7.75
N ILE A 209 15.80 -3.78 -7.44
CA ILE A 209 16.58 -4.76 -8.21
C ILE A 209 15.83 -6.09 -8.28
N TYR A 210 15.34 -6.57 -7.15
CA TYR A 210 14.62 -7.86 -7.06
C TYR A 210 13.32 -7.84 -7.86
N ILE A 211 12.48 -6.86 -7.65
CA ILE A 211 11.17 -6.75 -8.30
C ILE A 211 11.30 -6.48 -9.81
N GLU A 212 12.19 -5.57 -10.22
CA GLU A 212 12.38 -5.27 -11.63
C GLU A 212 13.04 -6.43 -12.40
N THR A 213 13.90 -7.21 -11.76
CA THR A 213 14.42 -8.43 -12.34
C THR A 213 13.31 -9.48 -12.51
N MET A 214 12.44 -9.62 -11.51
CA MET A 214 11.29 -10.54 -11.55
C MET A 214 10.29 -10.19 -12.67
N LYS A 215 10.01 -8.90 -12.89
CA LYS A 215 9.14 -8.40 -13.96
C LYS A 215 9.69 -8.65 -15.36
N LYS A 216 11.01 -8.77 -15.49
CA LYS A 216 11.70 -9.01 -16.77
C LYS A 216 12.01 -10.49 -17.00
N TRP A 217 11.80 -11.33 -16.00
CA TRP A 217 12.09 -12.76 -16.08
C TRP A 217 10.92 -13.51 -16.68
N VAL A 218 11.15 -14.14 -17.84
CA VAL A 218 10.19 -15.04 -18.49
C VAL A 218 10.55 -16.48 -18.13
N CYS A 219 9.60 -17.21 -17.56
CA CYS A 219 9.76 -18.61 -17.20
C CYS A 219 9.69 -19.53 -18.44
N GLU A 220 10.04 -20.81 -18.28
CA GLU A 220 10.03 -21.81 -19.38
C GLU A 220 8.66 -21.98 -20.03
N ASP A 221 7.57 -21.76 -19.27
CA ASP A 221 6.20 -21.79 -19.76
C ASP A 221 5.74 -20.52 -20.50
N GLY A 222 6.64 -19.52 -20.63
CA GLY A 222 6.38 -18.26 -21.29
C GLY A 222 5.74 -17.20 -20.40
N GLU A 223 5.42 -17.51 -19.14
CA GLU A 223 4.86 -16.54 -18.21
C GLU A 223 5.94 -15.70 -17.50
N VAL A 224 5.61 -14.44 -17.19
CA VAL A 224 6.48 -13.57 -16.41
C VAL A 224 6.47 -14.00 -14.94
N LEU A 225 7.65 -14.18 -14.34
CA LEU A 225 7.80 -14.66 -12.97
C LEU A 225 7.04 -13.79 -11.94
N TYR A 226 6.99 -12.47 -12.16
CA TYR A 226 6.24 -11.55 -11.31
C TYR A 226 4.75 -11.94 -11.20
N ASN A 227 4.13 -12.39 -12.28
CA ASN A 227 2.71 -12.78 -12.29
C ASN A 227 2.44 -14.12 -11.61
N LYS A 228 3.46 -14.96 -11.48
CA LYS A 228 3.37 -16.28 -10.80
C LYS A 228 3.51 -16.19 -9.28
N VAL A 229 3.97 -15.06 -8.78
CA VAL A 229 4.19 -14.81 -7.36
C VAL A 229 3.09 -13.89 -6.83
N TRP A 230 2.47 -14.27 -5.71
CA TRP A 230 1.41 -13.46 -5.09
C TRP A 230 1.98 -12.21 -4.40
N GLN A 231 3.11 -12.38 -3.67
CA GLN A 231 3.81 -11.27 -3.03
C GLN A 231 5.31 -11.53 -3.02
N ALA A 232 6.08 -10.56 -3.47
CA ALA A 232 7.53 -10.55 -3.39
C ALA A 232 8.05 -9.28 -2.73
N GLY A 233 9.24 -9.36 -2.19
CA GLY A 233 9.97 -8.22 -1.63
C GLY A 233 11.22 -8.66 -0.88
N THR A 234 11.98 -7.67 -0.46
CA THR A 234 13.22 -7.85 0.28
C THR A 234 13.07 -7.44 1.74
N VAL A 235 13.87 -8.01 2.62
CA VAL A 235 13.94 -7.71 4.05
C VAL A 235 15.36 -7.39 4.43
N LEU A 236 15.60 -6.22 5.03
CA LEU A 236 16.93 -5.80 5.48
C LEU A 236 17.17 -6.27 6.92
N LEU A 237 18.25 -7.04 7.12
CA LEU A 237 18.62 -7.65 8.39
C LEU A 237 19.68 -6.78 9.10
N THR A 238 19.27 -5.67 9.72
CA THR A 238 20.20 -4.70 10.32
C THR A 238 20.86 -5.17 11.61
N THR A 239 20.32 -6.20 12.24
CA THR A 239 20.85 -6.79 13.47
C THR A 239 21.96 -7.82 13.21
N VAL A 240 22.15 -8.22 11.96
CA VAL A 240 23.15 -9.17 11.50
C VAL A 240 24.15 -8.46 10.60
N ARG A 241 25.42 -8.83 10.73
CA ARG A 241 26.46 -8.39 9.79
C ARG A 241 27.10 -9.61 9.15
N SER A 242 27.20 -9.59 7.82
CA SER A 242 27.94 -10.58 7.05
C SER A 242 29.36 -10.05 6.79
N VAL A 243 30.32 -10.95 6.85
CA VAL A 243 31.70 -10.64 6.45
C VAL A 243 31.82 -10.91 4.96
N GLY A 244 32.08 -9.87 4.19
CA GLY A 244 32.44 -9.96 2.77
C GLY A 244 33.95 -9.76 2.60
N VAL A 245 34.47 -10.21 1.49
CA VAL A 245 35.85 -9.92 1.05
C VAL A 245 35.77 -9.20 -0.27
N MET A 246 36.24 -7.95 -0.30
CA MET A 246 36.40 -7.14 -1.50
C MET A 246 37.88 -6.84 -1.67
N GLY A 247 38.53 -7.57 -2.57
CA GLY A 247 39.99 -7.51 -2.69
C GLY A 247 40.69 -8.05 -1.44
N ASP A 248 41.60 -7.25 -0.87
CA ASP A 248 42.35 -7.62 0.34
C ASP A 248 41.69 -7.10 1.64
N GLU A 249 40.50 -6.45 1.57
CA GLU A 249 39.83 -5.88 2.71
C GLU A 249 38.57 -6.68 3.10
N ARG A 250 38.33 -6.79 4.42
CA ARG A 250 37.08 -7.33 4.98
C ARG A 250 36.02 -6.25 5.00
N THR A 251 34.87 -6.50 4.38
CA THR A 251 33.68 -5.65 4.47
C THR A 251 32.69 -6.24 5.47
N TYR A 252 31.98 -5.39 6.19
CA TYR A 252 30.93 -5.76 7.12
C TYR A 252 29.62 -5.13 6.66
N GLU A 253 28.79 -5.91 6.01
CA GLU A 253 27.56 -5.43 5.42
C GLU A 253 26.33 -6.15 5.99
N HIS A 254 25.16 -5.51 5.86
CA HIS A 254 23.91 -6.12 6.29
C HIS A 254 23.38 -7.07 5.21
N PRO A 255 23.00 -8.29 5.59
CA PRO A 255 22.32 -9.19 4.66
C PRO A 255 20.93 -8.67 4.29
N VAL A 256 20.52 -9.01 3.07
CA VAL A 256 19.16 -8.82 2.57
C VAL A 256 18.56 -10.19 2.31
N ALA A 257 17.40 -10.48 2.89
CA ALA A 257 16.65 -11.68 2.59
C ALA A 257 15.65 -11.43 1.47
N LEU A 258 15.61 -12.34 0.48
CA LEU A 258 14.59 -12.33 -0.58
C LEU A 258 13.37 -13.10 -0.09
N ARG A 259 12.20 -12.53 -0.23
CA ARG A 259 10.93 -13.16 0.12
C ARG A 259 10.03 -13.22 -1.11
N ALA A 260 9.49 -14.41 -1.39
CA ALA A 260 8.46 -14.61 -2.38
C ALA A 260 7.48 -15.67 -1.89
N VAL A 261 6.20 -15.40 -2.00
CA VAL A 261 5.14 -16.32 -1.58
C VAL A 261 4.07 -16.44 -2.69
N THR A 262 3.50 -17.63 -2.76
CA THR A 262 2.29 -17.92 -3.55
C THR A 262 1.09 -18.01 -2.62
N SER A 263 -0.08 -17.61 -3.09
CA SER A 263 -1.34 -17.76 -2.39
C SER A 263 -2.47 -17.76 -3.41
N THR A 264 -3.48 -18.58 -3.17
CA THR A 264 -4.72 -18.62 -3.99
C THR A 264 -5.87 -17.85 -3.35
N ASP A 265 -5.89 -17.77 -2.02
CA ASP A 265 -7.00 -17.22 -1.23
C ASP A 265 -6.61 -16.03 -0.34
N ALA A 266 -5.36 -15.59 -0.39
CA ALA A 266 -4.75 -14.57 0.48
C ALA A 266 -4.75 -14.92 1.99
N MET A 267 -5.26 -16.09 2.37
CA MET A 267 -5.30 -16.58 3.77
C MET A 267 -4.22 -17.61 4.03
N THR A 268 -3.96 -18.47 3.05
CA THR A 268 -2.89 -19.46 3.08
C THR A 268 -1.78 -19.03 2.11
N ALA A 269 -0.55 -19.14 2.54
CA ALA A 269 0.60 -18.79 1.71
C ALA A 269 1.66 -19.88 1.81
N ASP A 270 2.24 -20.23 0.68
CA ASP A 270 3.40 -21.09 0.58
C ASP A 270 4.56 -20.30 -0.02
N TRP A 271 5.80 -20.77 0.17
CA TRP A 271 6.96 -20.14 -0.44
C TRP A 271 7.00 -20.39 -1.96
N ALA A 272 7.36 -19.39 -2.73
CA ALA A 272 7.47 -19.52 -4.17
C ALA A 272 8.79 -20.20 -4.55
N HIS A 273 8.72 -21.21 -5.41
CA HIS A 273 9.91 -21.84 -6.01
C HIS A 273 10.47 -20.93 -7.10
N LEU A 274 11.50 -20.18 -6.76
CA LEU A 274 12.17 -19.30 -7.70
C LEU A 274 13.23 -20.07 -8.52
N PRO A 275 13.35 -19.84 -9.84
CA PRO A 275 14.40 -20.45 -10.64
C PRO A 275 15.79 -20.13 -10.11
N TYR A 276 16.70 -21.11 -10.12
CA TYR A 276 18.06 -20.91 -9.63
C TYR A 276 18.82 -19.83 -10.43
N GLU A 277 18.66 -19.81 -11.73
CA GLU A 277 19.28 -18.82 -12.63
C GLU A 277 18.76 -17.40 -12.36
N PHE A 278 17.49 -17.28 -11.98
CA PHE A 278 16.92 -16.01 -11.53
C PHE A 278 17.60 -15.54 -10.24
N LEU A 279 17.72 -16.41 -9.24
CA LEU A 279 18.39 -16.10 -7.97
C LEU A 279 19.86 -15.73 -8.17
N ALA A 280 20.54 -16.41 -9.10
CA ALA A 280 21.93 -16.11 -9.43
C ALA A 280 22.11 -14.74 -10.13
N LYS A 281 21.05 -14.24 -10.77
CA LYS A 281 21.06 -12.94 -11.45
C LYS A 281 20.75 -11.79 -10.49
N VAL A 282 19.90 -12.01 -9.50
CA VAL A 282 19.52 -11.00 -8.51
C VAL A 282 20.64 -10.72 -7.52
#